data_67e0a257066c0419b7ab2e3edcc84858
#
_entry.id   67e0a257066c0419b7ab2e3edcc84858
#
_cell.length_a   1.000
_cell.length_b   1.000
_cell.length_c   1.000
_cell.angle_alpha   90.00
_cell.angle_beta   90.00
_cell.angle_gamma   90.00
#
_symmetry.space_group_name_H-M   'P 1'
#
loop_
_entity.id
_entity.type
_entity.pdbx_description
1 polymer ?
#
loop_
_entity_poly.entity_id
_entity_poly.type
_entity_poly.pdbx_seq_one_letter_code
_entity_poly.pdbx_strand_id
1 'polypeptide(L)' 'MHRRHKSMHTSHIDALTTKHAGIDARLRAEMARPAPDAGRLQDLKKQKLRIKEELSRL' A
#
# COMPACT_ATOMS: atom_id res chain seq x y z
N MET A 1 23.61 13.87 1.27
CA MET A 1 23.42 13.40 1.10
C MET A 1 23.09 12.49 0.69
N HIS A 2 22.81 12.24 0.74
CA HIS A 2 22.46 11.61 0.30
C HIS A 2 22.42 10.59 0.24
N ARG A 3 22.42 10.16 0.49
CA ARG A 3 22.43 9.30 0.40
C ARG A 3 22.10 8.31 0.14
N ARG A 4 21.88 7.89 0.12
CA ARG A 4 21.52 7.15 -0.14
C ARG A 4 21.33 6.18 -0.65
N HIS A 5 21.43 5.68 -0.73
CA HIS A 5 21.09 4.72 -1.24
C HIS A 5 21.58 3.54 -0.87
N LYS A 6 21.75 3.30 -0.34
CA LYS A 6 22.06 2.30 0.11
C LYS A 6 21.60 1.13 -0.49
N SER A 7 21.07 0.24 -0.01
CA SER A 7 20.55 -0.96 -0.60
C SER A 7 19.27 -0.64 -1.35
N MET A 8 19.24 -0.86 -2.64
CA MET A 8 18.04 -0.70 -3.43
C MET A 8 16.96 -1.63 -2.97
N HIS A 9 17.38 -2.81 -2.52
CA HIS A 9 16.46 -3.82 -2.01
C HIS A 9 15.69 -3.28 -0.80
N THR A 10 16.38 -2.63 0.11
CA THR A 10 15.76 -2.04 1.29
C THR A 10 14.79 -0.93 0.89
N SER A 11 15.20 -0.09 -0.06
CA SER A 11 14.34 0.99 -0.53
C SER A 11 13.07 0.46 -1.14
N HIS A 12 13.17 -0.64 -1.88
CA HIS A 12 12.01 -1.25 -2.51
C HIS A 12 11.02 -1.76 -1.46
N ILE A 13 11.54 -2.42 -0.43
CA ILE A 13 10.70 -2.91 0.66
C ILE A 13 10.03 -1.77 1.38
N ASP A 14 10.78 -0.70 1.66
CA ASP A 14 10.23 0.48 2.32
C ASP A 14 9.12 1.11 1.49
N ALA A 15 9.32 1.20 0.19
CA ALA A 15 8.33 1.78 -0.71
C ALA A 15 7.04 0.96 -0.71
N LEU A 16 7.18 -0.36 -0.76
CA LEU A 16 6.02 -1.25 -0.75
C LEU A 16 5.28 -1.17 0.58
N THR A 17 6.02 -1.14 1.67
CA THR A 17 5.43 -1.03 3.01
C THR A 17 4.67 0.27 3.16
N THR A 18 5.26 1.36 2.67
CA THR A 18 4.61 2.67 2.73
C THR A 18 3.35 2.69 1.90
N LYS A 19 3.39 2.11 0.71
CA LYS A 19 2.21 2.03 -0.15
C LYS A 19 1.11 1.21 0.51
N HIS A 20 1.48 0.09 1.10
CA HIS A 20 0.53 -0.77 1.77
C HIS A 20 -0.16 -0.01 2.91
N ALA A 21 0.61 0.70 3.71
CA ALA A 21 0.06 1.48 4.81
C ALA A 21 -0.86 2.58 4.30
N GLY A 22 -0.47 3.24 3.21
CA GLY A 22 -1.28 4.29 2.61
C GLY A 22 -2.61 3.78 2.08
N ILE A 23 -2.58 2.63 1.41
CA ILE A 23 -3.80 2.03 0.87
C ILE A 23 -4.70 1.56 2.01
N ASP A 24 -4.11 0.99 3.05
CA ASP A 24 -4.87 0.55 4.20
C ASP A 24 -5.58 1.72 4.88
N ALA A 25 -4.91 2.86 4.99
CA ALA A 25 -5.50 4.06 5.57
C ALA A 25 -6.66 4.56 4.70
N ARG A 26 -6.49 4.54 3.39
CA ARG A 26 -7.56 4.94 2.48
C ARG A 26 -8.75 3.99 2.56
N LEU A 27 -8.47 2.71 2.69
CA LEU A 27 -9.52 1.71 2.81
C LEU A 27 -10.35 1.97 4.07
N ARG A 28 -9.68 2.23 5.18
CA ARG A 28 -10.36 2.53 6.43
C ARG A 28 -11.19 3.79 6.32
N ALA A 29 -10.64 4.82 5.69
CA ALA A 29 -11.35 6.08 5.52
C ALA A 29 -12.60 5.88 4.67
N GLU A 30 -12.48 5.08 3.62
CA GLU A 30 -13.62 4.81 2.74
C GLU A 30 -14.70 4.03 3.46
N MET A 31 -14.30 3.05 4.26
CA MET A 31 -15.24 2.23 5.02
C MET A 31 -15.95 3.03 6.12
N ALA A 32 -15.31 4.09 6.60
CA ALA A 32 -15.89 4.93 7.64
C ALA A 32 -16.90 5.95 7.09
N ARG A 33 -16.98 6.09 5.79
CA ARG A 33 -17.92 7.04 5.18
C ARG A 33 -19.35 6.52 5.31
N PRO A 34 -20.31 7.44 5.43
CA PRO A 34 -21.73 7.03 5.55
C PRO A 34 -22.20 6.20 4.36
N ALA A 35 -21.67 6.49 3.17
CA ALA A 35 -22.03 5.74 1.98
C ALA A 35 -20.76 5.36 1.24
N PRO A 36 -20.10 4.27 1.66
CA PRO A 36 -18.86 3.85 1.03
C PRO A 36 -19.06 3.53 -0.45
N ASP A 37 -18.06 3.90 -1.25
CA ASP A 37 -18.07 3.60 -2.68
C ASP A 37 -17.59 2.17 -2.87
N ALA A 38 -18.49 1.28 -3.26
CA ALA A 38 -18.15 -0.13 -3.41
C ALA A 38 -17.06 -0.36 -4.45
N GLY A 39 -17.11 0.40 -5.55
CA GLY A 39 -16.08 0.29 -6.58
C GLY A 39 -14.72 0.68 -6.08
N ARG A 40 -14.65 1.78 -5.32
CA ARG A 40 -13.40 2.23 -4.75
C ARG A 40 -12.87 1.24 -3.71
N LEU A 41 -13.75 0.70 -2.89
CA LEU A 41 -13.34 -0.29 -1.90
C LEU A 41 -12.73 -1.51 -2.58
N GLN A 42 -13.35 -1.99 -3.63
CA GLN A 42 -12.86 -3.14 -4.35
C GLN A 42 -11.50 -2.84 -4.98
N ASP A 43 -11.36 -1.66 -5.54
CA ASP A 43 -10.12 -1.24 -6.16
C ASP A 43 -8.98 -1.17 -5.14
N LEU A 44 -9.26 -0.57 -3.99
CA LEU A 44 -8.28 -0.48 -2.92
C LEU A 44 -7.89 -1.85 -2.40
N LYS A 45 -8.85 -2.75 -2.28
CA LYS A 45 -8.57 -4.12 -1.85
C LYS A 45 -7.67 -4.83 -2.84
N LYS A 46 -7.89 -4.62 -4.13
CA LYS A 46 -7.04 -5.21 -5.15
C LYS A 46 -5.61 -4.69 -5.05
N GLN A 47 -5.47 -3.38 -4.88
CA GLN A 47 -4.16 -2.78 -4.75
C GLN A 47 -3.42 -3.29 -3.53
N LYS A 48 -4.14 -3.41 -2.42
CA LYS A 48 -3.57 -3.92 -1.19
C LYS A 48 -3.08 -5.35 -1.37
N LEU A 49 -3.88 -6.16 -2.03
CA LEU A 49 -3.53 -7.55 -2.28
C LEU A 49 -2.27 -7.67 -3.12
N ARG A 50 -2.18 -6.87 -4.19
CA ARG A 50 -0.99 -6.88 -5.04
C ARG A 50 0.26 -6.54 -4.28
N ILE A 51 0.19 -5.52 -3.45
CA ILE A 51 1.36 -5.10 -2.68
C ILE A 51 1.73 -6.18 -1.68
N LYS A 52 0.74 -6.78 -1.06
CA LYS A 52 0.97 -7.85 -0.12
C LYS A 52 1.65 -9.04 -0.79
N GLU A 53 1.23 -9.36 -2.00
CA GLU A 53 1.84 -10.45 -2.76
C GLU A 53 3.28 -10.13 -3.11
N GLU A 54 3.55 -8.89 -3.48
CA GLU A 54 4.92 -8.48 -3.78
C GLU A 54 5.81 -8.57 -2.55
N LEU A 55 5.29 -8.13 -1.42
CA LEU A 55 6.03 -8.24 -0.16
C LEU A 55 6.31 -9.68 0.19
N SER A 56 5.37 -10.58 -0.10
CA SER A 56 5.55 -12.00 0.18
C SER A 56 6.64 -12.64 -0.65
N ARG A 57 6.93 -12.08 -1.82
CA ARG A 57 7.96 -12.62 -2.69
C ARG A 57 9.36 -12.17 -2.29
N LEU A 58 9.46 -11.18 -1.48
CA LEU A 58 10.77 -10.67 -1.03
C LEU A 58 11.34 -11.49 0.16
#